data_71eaa6a27f0e7463629a7fea16c9c92d
#
_entry.id   71eaa6a27f0e7463629a7fea16c9c92d
#
_cell.length_a   1.000
_cell.length_b   1.000
_cell.length_c   1.000
_cell.angle_alpha   90.00
_cell.angle_beta   90.00
_cell.angle_gamma   90.00
#
_symmetry.space_group_name_H-M   'P 1'
#
loop_
_entity.id
_entity.type
_entity.pdbx_description
1 polymer ?
#
loop_
_entity_poly.entity_id
_entity_poly.type
_entity_poly.pdbx_seq_one_letter_code
_entity_poly.pdbx_strand_id
1 'polypeptide(L)'
;DRFSANVAKSKQTTSRKKMLEKLNVEEITPSTRKYPGIIFSMEREPGTQILEVGGLKAVDADGTVLFDNVNFTIEKGQKTVFLSHNPKAMTALFEIINGNRAADAGTYKWGVTITTAYLPLDNTAFFQSELNLVDWLSQYGTGNEVMMKSFLGRMLFKEEDVLKHVNVLSGGEKMRCMIARMQLKNANCLILDTPTNHLDLESIQAFNNNLINFKGNILFASHDHEFINTVADRIIELTPKGTIDKLMTYDDYIYDEAIKETK
;
A
#
# COMPACT_ATOMS: atom_id res chain seq x y z
N ASP A 1 -26.09 -16.07 -48.54
CA ASP A 1 -25.96 -16.18 -49.99
C ASP A 1 -27.25 -15.98 -50.83
N ARG A 2 -28.42 -15.64 -50.19
CA ARG A 2 -29.70 -15.42 -50.89
C ARG A 2 -29.79 -14.09 -51.65
N PHE A 3 -28.78 -13.23 -51.65
CA PHE A 3 -28.83 -11.88 -52.20
C PHE A 3 -27.78 -11.52 -53.23
N SER A 4 -27.00 -12.53 -53.71
CA SER A 4 -25.98 -12.30 -54.72
C SER A 4 -26.48 -12.05 -56.16
N ALA A 5 -27.77 -12.28 -56.42
CA ALA A 5 -28.38 -12.16 -57.75
C ALA A 5 -28.97 -10.77 -58.08
N ASN A 6 -28.95 -9.83 -57.17
CA ASN A 6 -29.50 -8.48 -57.37
C ASN A 6 -28.43 -7.43 -57.35
N VAL A 7 -28.12 -6.82 -58.50
CA VAL A 7 -26.96 -5.90 -58.70
C VAL A 7 -27.00 -4.70 -57.74
N ALA A 8 -28.14 -4.22 -57.33
CA ALA A 8 -28.28 -3.12 -56.39
C ALA A 8 -27.96 -3.56 -54.94
N LYS A 9 -28.25 -4.82 -54.60
CA LYS A 9 -27.91 -5.39 -53.27
C LYS A 9 -26.48 -5.91 -53.19
N SER A 10 -25.88 -6.32 -54.30
CA SER A 10 -24.46 -6.70 -54.40
C SER A 10 -23.56 -5.52 -54.05
N LYS A 11 -23.86 -4.29 -54.54
CA LYS A 11 -23.05 -3.11 -54.17
C LYS A 11 -23.16 -2.77 -52.67
N GLN A 12 -24.30 -2.97 -52.06
CA GLN A 12 -24.46 -2.78 -50.59
C GLN A 12 -23.71 -3.84 -49.78
N THR A 13 -23.70 -5.08 -50.22
CA THR A 13 -22.99 -6.18 -49.57
C THR A 13 -21.48 -6.00 -49.68
N THR A 14 -20.98 -5.54 -50.80
CA THR A 14 -19.56 -5.24 -51.07
C THR A 14 -19.11 -4.02 -50.23
N SER A 15 -19.98 -2.98 -50.13
CA SER A 15 -19.70 -1.82 -49.30
C SER A 15 -19.65 -2.18 -47.80
N ARG A 16 -20.59 -3.04 -47.33
CA ARG A 16 -20.58 -3.54 -45.95
C ARG A 16 -19.41 -4.47 -45.65
N LYS A 17 -19.00 -5.33 -46.62
CA LYS A 17 -17.76 -6.13 -46.47
C LYS A 17 -16.51 -5.24 -46.37
N LYS A 18 -16.40 -4.20 -47.21
CA LYS A 18 -15.30 -3.21 -47.08
C LYS A 18 -15.34 -2.40 -45.80
N MET A 19 -16.53 -2.11 -45.25
CA MET A 19 -16.67 -1.50 -43.94
C MET A 19 -16.31 -2.46 -42.82
N LEU A 20 -16.65 -3.74 -42.90
CA LEU A 20 -16.22 -4.78 -41.96
C LEU A 20 -14.71 -5.06 -42.05
N GLU A 21 -14.12 -5.01 -43.24
CA GLU A 21 -12.65 -5.09 -43.41
C GLU A 21 -11.90 -3.85 -42.92
N LYS A 22 -12.53 -2.66 -42.96
CA LYS A 22 -12.02 -1.43 -42.32
C LYS A 22 -12.27 -1.39 -40.81
N LEU A 23 -13.23 -2.16 -40.30
CA LEU A 23 -13.47 -2.46 -38.91
C LEU A 23 -12.70 -3.73 -38.49
N ASN A 24 -11.63 -4.11 -39.21
CA ASN A 24 -10.62 -4.93 -38.57
C ASN A 24 -10.17 -4.14 -37.34
N VAL A 25 -10.77 -4.52 -36.22
CA VAL A 25 -10.27 -4.21 -34.88
C VAL A 25 -8.80 -4.56 -34.96
N GLU A 26 -7.93 -3.54 -34.94
CA GLU A 26 -6.52 -3.75 -34.68
C GLU A 26 -6.51 -4.77 -33.55
N GLU A 27 -5.92 -5.94 -33.78
CA GLU A 27 -5.77 -6.94 -32.74
C GLU A 27 -5.17 -6.18 -31.58
N ILE A 28 -5.95 -5.97 -30.52
CA ILE A 28 -5.48 -5.32 -29.31
C ILE A 28 -4.36 -6.24 -28.85
N THR A 29 -3.13 -5.87 -29.19
CA THR A 29 -1.95 -6.60 -28.73
C THR A 29 -2.11 -6.75 -27.23
N PRO A 30 -2.09 -7.99 -26.69
CA PRO A 30 -2.27 -8.20 -25.25
C PRO A 30 -1.30 -7.28 -24.54
N SER A 31 -1.80 -6.51 -23.56
CA SER A 31 -0.98 -5.58 -22.81
C SER A 31 0.27 -6.30 -22.31
N THR A 32 1.44 -5.81 -22.67
CA THR A 32 2.73 -6.32 -22.17
C THR A 32 3.00 -5.93 -20.73
N ARG A 33 2.06 -5.20 -20.12
CA ARG A 33 2.15 -4.75 -18.72
C ARG A 33 2.13 -5.95 -17.78
N LYS A 34 3.12 -6.02 -16.92
CA LYS A 34 3.23 -7.06 -15.90
C LYS A 34 2.90 -6.44 -14.55
N TYR A 35 1.97 -7.05 -13.85
CA TYR A 35 1.58 -6.65 -12.50
C TYR A 35 2.26 -7.57 -11.48
N PRO A 36 2.86 -7.04 -10.41
CA PRO A 36 3.35 -7.90 -9.34
C PRO A 36 2.21 -8.64 -8.65
N GLY A 37 2.46 -9.88 -8.27
CA GLY A 37 1.51 -10.74 -7.56
C GLY A 37 1.49 -10.43 -6.07
N ILE A 38 1.02 -9.25 -5.69
CA ILE A 38 0.91 -8.83 -4.28
C ILE A 38 -0.32 -9.50 -3.67
N ILE A 39 -0.13 -10.27 -2.59
CA ILE A 39 -1.20 -10.95 -1.85
C ILE A 39 -0.85 -10.90 -0.36
N PHE A 40 -1.58 -10.09 0.41
CA PHE A 40 -1.49 -10.12 1.86
C PHE A 40 -2.48 -11.14 2.42
N SER A 41 -1.97 -12.07 3.19
CA SER A 41 -2.74 -13.05 3.96
C SER A 41 -2.49 -12.85 5.44
N MET A 42 -3.38 -13.36 6.27
CA MET A 42 -3.27 -13.31 7.72
C MET A 42 -3.12 -14.74 8.26
N GLU A 43 -2.18 -14.96 9.18
CA GLU A 43 -2.06 -16.24 9.88
C GLU A 43 -3.25 -16.47 10.83
N ARG A 44 -3.76 -15.38 11.44
CA ARG A 44 -4.93 -15.41 12.33
C ARG A 44 -5.77 -14.15 12.16
N GLU A 45 -7.06 -14.26 12.41
CA GLU A 45 -7.94 -13.09 12.46
C GLU A 45 -7.61 -12.19 13.65
N PRO A 46 -7.69 -10.84 13.47
CA PRO A 46 -7.54 -9.91 14.59
C PRO A 46 -8.72 -10.01 15.55
N GLY A 47 -8.45 -9.78 16.84
CA GLY A 47 -9.49 -9.60 17.85
C GLY A 47 -10.28 -8.29 17.65
N THR A 48 -11.13 -7.94 18.61
CA THR A 48 -11.95 -6.70 18.55
C THR A 48 -11.14 -5.44 18.82
N GLN A 49 -10.24 -5.47 19.79
CA GLN A 49 -9.32 -4.37 20.10
C GLN A 49 -8.04 -4.51 19.28
N ILE A 50 -7.73 -3.53 18.47
CA ILE A 50 -6.55 -3.54 17.62
C ILE A 50 -5.44 -2.70 18.23
N LEU A 51 -5.68 -1.41 18.42
CA LEU A 51 -4.72 -0.46 18.98
C LEU A 51 -5.47 0.59 19.79
N GLU A 52 -4.98 0.89 20.98
CA GLU A 52 -5.40 2.00 21.83
C GLU A 52 -4.23 2.95 22.03
N VAL A 53 -4.43 4.22 21.80
CA VAL A 53 -3.44 5.30 21.98
C VAL A 53 -4.02 6.35 22.89
N GLY A 54 -3.27 6.71 23.93
CA GLY A 54 -3.69 7.67 24.95
C GLY A 54 -2.63 8.71 25.26
N GLY A 55 -2.94 10.01 25.03
CA GLY A 55 -2.09 11.13 25.35
C GLY A 55 -0.73 11.14 24.67
N LEU A 56 -0.61 10.54 23.48
CA LEU A 56 0.68 10.34 22.84
C LEU A 56 1.31 11.66 22.41
N LYS A 57 2.61 11.81 22.68
CA LYS A 57 3.41 12.98 22.33
C LYS A 57 4.72 12.56 21.66
N ALA A 58 5.14 13.33 20.67
CA ALA A 58 6.45 13.20 20.06
C ALA A 58 7.07 14.57 19.79
N VAL A 59 8.39 14.66 20.04
CA VAL A 59 9.22 15.84 19.84
C VAL A 59 10.39 15.46 18.93
N ASP A 60 10.68 16.27 17.91
CA ASP A 60 11.84 16.06 17.04
C ASP A 60 13.17 16.35 17.76
N ALA A 61 14.28 15.94 17.16
CA ALA A 61 15.63 16.13 17.72
C ALA A 61 16.01 17.60 17.93
N ASP A 62 15.39 18.52 17.19
CA ASP A 62 15.57 19.97 17.32
C ASP A 62 14.65 20.62 18.39
N GLY A 63 13.84 19.83 19.10
CA GLY A 63 12.89 20.31 20.12
C GLY A 63 11.51 20.69 19.53
N THR A 64 11.29 20.56 18.23
CA THR A 64 9.98 20.84 17.61
C THR A 64 8.97 19.79 18.00
N VAL A 65 7.80 20.18 18.52
CA VAL A 65 6.69 19.28 18.83
C VAL A 65 6.08 18.79 17.51
N LEU A 66 6.14 17.49 17.26
CA LEU A 66 5.55 16.85 16.11
C LEU A 66 4.04 16.64 16.28
N PHE A 67 3.64 16.19 17.47
CA PHE A 67 2.26 16.11 17.93
C PHE A 67 2.22 16.02 19.47
N ASP A 68 1.09 16.39 20.04
CA ASP A 68 0.86 16.37 21.49
C ASP A 68 -0.56 15.92 21.79
N ASN A 69 -0.73 15.15 22.86
CA ASN A 69 -2.01 14.66 23.36
C ASN A 69 -2.88 13.92 22.31
N VAL A 70 -2.25 13.09 21.50
CA VAL A 70 -2.95 12.29 20.47
C VAL A 70 -3.66 11.12 21.13
N ASN A 71 -4.96 10.99 20.85
CA ASN A 71 -5.82 9.95 21.41
C ASN A 71 -6.67 9.34 20.30
N PHE A 72 -6.64 8.03 20.16
CA PHE A 72 -7.53 7.27 19.28
C PHE A 72 -7.54 5.79 19.63
N THR A 73 -8.56 5.09 19.17
CA THR A 73 -8.67 3.61 19.23
C THR A 73 -8.91 3.07 17.83
N ILE A 74 -8.26 1.99 17.46
CA ILE A 74 -8.51 1.29 16.18
C ILE A 74 -9.30 0.03 16.47
N GLU A 75 -10.39 -0.16 15.72
CA GLU A 75 -11.27 -1.31 15.81
C GLU A 75 -11.01 -2.30 14.66
N LYS A 76 -11.53 -3.52 14.80
CA LYS A 76 -11.36 -4.61 13.82
C LYS A 76 -11.85 -4.19 12.43
N GLY A 77 -11.00 -4.43 11.44
CA GLY A 77 -11.30 -4.25 10.00
C GLY A 77 -11.16 -2.83 9.49
N GLN A 78 -10.89 -1.83 10.36
CA GLN A 78 -10.71 -0.44 9.93
C GLN A 78 -9.44 -0.26 9.11
N LYS A 79 -9.57 0.53 8.05
CA LYS A 79 -8.47 0.99 7.19
C LYS A 79 -8.33 2.50 7.36
N THR A 80 -7.42 2.87 8.25
CA THR A 80 -7.27 4.25 8.72
C THR A 80 -6.13 4.95 8.02
N VAL A 81 -6.42 6.06 7.35
CA VAL A 81 -5.37 6.98 6.88
C VAL A 81 -5.07 8.00 7.96
N PHE A 82 -3.78 8.23 8.16
CA PHE A 82 -3.26 9.28 9.04
C PHE A 82 -2.77 10.45 8.19
N LEU A 83 -3.20 11.66 8.52
CA LEU A 83 -2.84 12.88 7.83
C LEU A 83 -2.15 13.85 8.78
N SER A 84 -1.21 14.64 8.28
CA SER A 84 -0.60 15.77 8.98
C SER A 84 0.03 16.73 7.98
N HIS A 85 0.04 18.01 8.33
CA HIS A 85 0.85 19.00 7.60
C HIS A 85 2.36 18.79 7.78
N ASN A 86 2.78 18.09 8.83
CA ASN A 86 4.16 17.73 9.07
C ASN A 86 4.41 16.25 8.76
N PRO A 87 5.09 15.90 7.66
CA PRO A 87 5.36 14.50 7.30
C PRO A 87 6.13 13.74 8.39
N LYS A 88 7.03 14.40 9.13
CA LYS A 88 7.78 13.78 10.24
C LYS A 88 6.86 13.31 11.36
N ALA A 89 5.70 13.94 11.55
CA ALA A 89 4.72 13.53 12.56
C ALA A 89 4.17 12.13 12.25
N MET A 90 3.90 11.83 10.98
CA MET A 90 3.39 10.51 10.57
C MET A 90 4.43 9.42 10.77
N THR A 91 5.64 9.63 10.29
CA THR A 91 6.75 8.69 10.50
C THR A 91 6.99 8.45 11.99
N ALA A 92 7.04 9.53 12.81
CA ALA A 92 7.20 9.41 14.25
C ALA A 92 6.08 8.59 14.92
N LEU A 93 4.82 8.82 14.52
CA LEU A 93 3.68 8.05 15.03
C LEU A 93 3.85 6.56 14.71
N PHE A 94 4.15 6.22 13.45
CA PHE A 94 4.30 4.82 13.03
C PHE A 94 5.50 4.14 13.68
N GLU A 95 6.62 4.83 13.83
CA GLU A 95 7.79 4.33 14.54
C GLU A 95 7.49 4.06 16.02
N ILE A 96 6.74 4.95 16.70
CA ILE A 96 6.36 4.78 18.09
C ILE A 96 5.47 3.56 18.24
N ILE A 97 4.36 3.48 17.52
CA ILE A 97 3.41 2.36 17.66
C ILE A 97 4.01 1.01 17.20
N ASN A 98 5.06 1.05 16.36
CA ASN A 98 5.80 -0.15 15.96
C ASN A 98 6.97 -0.48 16.92
N GLY A 99 7.21 0.35 17.94
CA GLY A 99 8.25 0.13 18.95
C GLY A 99 9.66 0.51 18.53
N ASN A 100 9.84 1.17 17.39
CA ASN A 100 11.16 1.60 16.88
C ASN A 100 11.62 2.91 17.51
N ARG A 101 10.69 3.68 18.09
CA ARG A 101 10.94 4.96 18.77
C ARG A 101 10.18 5.01 20.07
N ALA A 102 10.80 5.58 21.12
CA ALA A 102 10.09 5.88 22.36
C ALA A 102 9.18 7.11 22.18
N ALA A 103 8.00 7.11 22.81
CA ALA A 103 7.18 8.30 22.93
C ALA A 103 7.75 9.25 23.98
N ASP A 104 7.61 10.56 23.79
CA ASP A 104 8.01 11.56 24.81
C ASP A 104 6.99 11.64 25.94
N ALA A 105 5.70 11.35 25.68
CA ALA A 105 4.65 11.15 26.67
C ALA A 105 3.51 10.30 26.10
N GLY A 106 2.62 9.85 27.00
CA GLY A 106 1.49 9.01 26.63
C GLY A 106 1.84 7.53 26.51
N THR A 107 0.86 6.75 26.10
CA THR A 107 0.98 5.30 26.00
C THR A 107 0.25 4.78 24.77
N TYR A 108 0.66 3.60 24.31
CA TYR A 108 -0.10 2.83 23.31
C TYR A 108 -0.15 1.36 23.70
N LYS A 109 -1.19 0.67 23.27
CA LYS A 109 -1.38 -0.74 23.58
C LYS A 109 -1.99 -1.47 22.38
N TRP A 110 -1.27 -2.45 21.89
CA TRP A 110 -1.77 -3.40 20.88
C TRP A 110 -2.65 -4.47 21.52
N GLY A 111 -3.67 -4.90 20.80
CA GLY A 111 -4.45 -6.07 21.17
C GLY A 111 -3.58 -7.34 21.15
N VAL A 112 -3.84 -8.26 22.07
CA VAL A 112 -3.04 -9.49 22.28
C VAL A 112 -2.91 -10.37 21.03
N THR A 113 -3.89 -10.29 20.11
CA THR A 113 -3.93 -11.11 18.91
C THR A 113 -3.31 -10.42 17.69
N ILE A 114 -2.83 -9.20 17.84
CA ILE A 114 -2.36 -8.38 16.73
C ILE A 114 -0.91 -8.70 16.41
N THR A 115 -0.68 -8.92 15.11
CA THR A 115 0.63 -9.03 14.50
C THR A 115 0.78 -7.93 13.47
N THR A 116 1.88 -7.20 13.52
CA THR A 116 2.10 -6.04 12.65
C THR A 116 3.13 -6.33 11.56
N ALA A 117 2.91 -5.81 10.36
CA ALA A 117 3.93 -5.69 9.32
C ALA A 117 4.09 -4.22 8.96
N TYR A 118 5.30 -3.70 9.14
CA TYR A 118 5.61 -2.28 8.94
C TYR A 118 6.44 -2.05 7.68
N LEU A 119 5.98 -1.12 6.85
CA LEU A 119 6.68 -0.54 5.72
C LEU A 119 7.08 0.88 6.07
N PRO A 120 8.34 1.13 6.45
CA PRO A 120 8.82 2.47 6.81
C PRO A 120 9.02 3.34 5.56
N LEU A 121 8.96 4.66 5.75
CA LEU A 121 9.27 5.65 4.70
C LEU A 121 10.71 5.50 4.21
N ASP A 122 11.67 5.43 5.13
CA ASP A 122 13.07 5.12 4.81
C ASP A 122 13.36 3.64 5.04
N ASN A 123 13.63 2.94 3.96
CA ASN A 123 13.98 1.53 3.98
C ASN A 123 15.48 1.27 3.76
N THR A 124 16.31 2.31 3.70
CA THR A 124 17.74 2.22 3.35
C THR A 124 18.50 1.26 4.25
N ALA A 125 18.21 1.26 5.57
CA ALA A 125 18.86 0.40 6.54
C ALA A 125 18.71 -1.10 6.26
N PHE A 126 17.64 -1.52 5.58
CA PHE A 126 17.40 -2.93 5.23
C PHE A 126 18.31 -3.46 4.11
N PHE A 127 18.93 -2.56 3.35
CA PHE A 127 19.68 -2.88 2.13
C PHE A 127 21.18 -2.55 2.20
N GLN A 128 21.76 -2.54 3.40
CA GLN A 128 23.18 -2.24 3.62
C GLN A 128 24.10 -3.46 3.46
N SER A 129 23.54 -4.67 3.44
CA SER A 129 24.30 -5.91 3.35
C SER A 129 24.65 -6.27 1.91
N GLU A 130 25.66 -7.13 1.75
CA GLU A 130 26.03 -7.74 0.46
C GLU A 130 25.31 -9.07 0.19
N LEU A 131 24.25 -9.37 0.93
CA LEU A 131 23.45 -10.56 0.69
C LEU A 131 22.76 -10.49 -0.67
N ASN A 132 22.59 -11.64 -1.33
CA ASN A 132 21.67 -11.72 -2.46
C ASN A 132 20.20 -11.65 -2.01
N LEU A 133 19.27 -11.45 -2.94
CA LEU A 133 17.86 -11.24 -2.61
C LEU A 133 17.24 -12.42 -1.86
N VAL A 134 17.61 -13.65 -2.21
CA VAL A 134 17.05 -14.86 -1.58
C VAL A 134 17.50 -14.95 -0.12
N ASP A 135 18.80 -14.81 0.14
CA ASP A 135 19.36 -14.84 1.49
C ASP A 135 18.83 -13.68 2.33
N TRP A 136 18.72 -12.49 1.72
CA TRP A 136 18.14 -11.33 2.40
C TRP A 136 16.68 -11.59 2.81
N LEU A 137 15.85 -12.09 1.89
CA LEU A 137 14.44 -12.35 2.19
C LEU A 137 14.27 -13.46 3.22
N SER A 138 15.15 -14.46 3.21
CA SER A 138 15.14 -15.60 4.15
C SER A 138 15.34 -15.18 5.60
N GLN A 139 15.90 -14.00 5.87
CA GLN A 139 16.04 -13.47 7.23
C GLN A 139 14.70 -13.10 7.90
N TYR A 140 13.64 -12.91 7.10
CA TYR A 140 12.36 -12.37 7.57
C TYR A 140 11.22 -13.38 7.65
N GLY A 141 11.45 -14.61 7.28
CA GLY A 141 10.42 -15.65 7.33
C GLY A 141 10.99 -17.07 7.34
N THR A 142 10.17 -18.00 7.76
CA THR A 142 10.50 -19.44 7.71
C THR A 142 10.10 -19.99 6.34
N GLY A 143 11.02 -20.59 5.63
CA GLY A 143 10.78 -21.19 4.33
C GLY A 143 12.07 -21.63 3.66
N ASN A 144 11.94 -22.46 2.63
CA ASN A 144 13.08 -22.89 1.84
C ASN A 144 13.37 -21.89 0.71
N GLU A 145 14.52 -22.03 0.08
CA GLU A 145 14.97 -21.21 -1.06
C GLU A 145 13.93 -21.11 -2.19
N VAL A 146 13.26 -22.24 -2.50
CA VAL A 146 12.22 -22.28 -3.54
C VAL A 146 11.06 -21.36 -3.21
N MET A 147 10.64 -21.32 -1.96
CA MET A 147 9.59 -20.43 -1.48
C MET A 147 10.00 -18.96 -1.60
N MET A 148 11.23 -18.61 -1.20
CA MET A 148 11.75 -17.24 -1.33
C MET A 148 11.85 -16.80 -2.78
N LYS A 149 12.35 -17.65 -3.67
CA LYS A 149 12.36 -17.41 -5.12
C LYS A 149 10.95 -17.22 -5.70
N SER A 150 9.97 -17.98 -5.21
CA SER A 150 8.55 -17.81 -5.60
C SER A 150 7.99 -16.46 -5.19
N PHE A 151 8.29 -15.98 -3.97
CA PHE A 151 7.89 -14.63 -3.53
C PHE A 151 8.53 -13.55 -4.39
N LEU A 152 9.83 -13.65 -4.65
CA LEU A 152 10.56 -12.69 -5.50
C LEU A 152 10.06 -12.72 -6.94
N GLY A 153 9.79 -13.91 -7.50
CA GLY A 153 9.23 -14.06 -8.85
C GLY A 153 7.85 -13.38 -8.97
N ARG A 154 6.99 -13.50 -7.96
CA ARG A 154 5.72 -12.76 -7.90
C ARG A 154 5.94 -11.24 -7.87
N MET A 155 7.04 -10.77 -7.29
CA MET A 155 7.44 -9.35 -7.31
C MET A 155 8.18 -8.96 -8.61
N LEU A 156 8.07 -9.76 -9.66
CA LEU A 156 8.65 -9.54 -10.99
C LEU A 156 10.19 -9.56 -11.02
N PHE A 157 10.85 -10.19 -10.06
CA PHE A 157 12.27 -10.49 -10.16
C PHE A 157 12.49 -11.74 -11.03
N LYS A 158 13.42 -11.65 -11.98
CA LYS A 158 13.83 -12.78 -12.82
C LYS A 158 14.82 -13.67 -12.05
N GLU A 159 15.09 -14.87 -12.59
CA GLU A 159 16.07 -15.80 -11.99
C GLU A 159 17.46 -15.18 -11.83
N GLU A 160 17.89 -14.38 -12.80
CA GLU A 160 19.16 -13.65 -12.74
C GLU A 160 19.18 -12.51 -11.69
N ASP A 161 18.02 -11.91 -11.43
CA ASP A 161 17.88 -10.81 -10.47
C ASP A 161 17.99 -11.29 -9.03
N VAL A 162 17.56 -12.52 -8.73
CA VAL A 162 17.56 -13.02 -7.34
C VAL A 162 18.96 -13.24 -6.76
N LEU A 163 19.98 -13.27 -7.64
CA LEU A 163 21.39 -13.38 -7.27
C LEU A 163 22.06 -12.01 -7.07
N LYS A 164 21.39 -10.91 -7.44
CA LYS A 164 21.92 -9.56 -7.19
C LYS A 164 22.04 -9.27 -5.70
N HIS A 165 23.09 -8.54 -5.33
CA HIS A 165 23.22 -8.01 -3.98
C HIS A 165 22.18 -6.93 -3.70
N VAL A 166 21.63 -6.92 -2.48
CA VAL A 166 20.53 -5.99 -2.13
C VAL A 166 20.98 -4.54 -2.09
N ASN A 167 22.25 -4.25 -1.87
CA ASN A 167 22.79 -2.89 -1.83
C ASN A 167 22.83 -2.19 -3.20
N VAL A 168 22.75 -2.95 -4.32
CA VAL A 168 22.76 -2.37 -5.69
C VAL A 168 21.37 -2.20 -6.30
N LEU A 169 20.31 -2.53 -5.56
CA LEU A 169 18.94 -2.44 -6.04
C LEU A 169 18.48 -0.99 -6.24
N SER A 170 17.68 -0.77 -7.29
CA SER A 170 16.96 0.48 -7.50
C SER A 170 15.88 0.71 -6.43
N GLY A 171 15.39 1.96 -6.27
CA GLY A 171 14.34 2.29 -5.31
C GLY A 171 13.07 1.45 -5.47
N GLY A 172 12.62 1.23 -6.72
CA GLY A 172 11.46 0.39 -7.01
C GLY A 172 11.69 -1.09 -6.68
N GLU A 173 12.89 -1.63 -6.97
CA GLU A 173 13.26 -3.00 -6.59
C GLU A 173 13.30 -3.16 -5.06
N LYS A 174 13.89 -2.21 -4.33
CA LYS A 174 13.88 -2.19 -2.87
C LYS A 174 12.47 -2.20 -2.32
N MET A 175 11.57 -1.37 -2.88
CA MET A 175 10.18 -1.32 -2.45
C MET A 175 9.45 -2.66 -2.69
N ARG A 176 9.63 -3.30 -3.86
CA ARG A 176 9.07 -4.63 -4.13
C ARG A 176 9.63 -5.69 -3.18
N CYS A 177 10.91 -5.62 -2.81
CA CYS A 177 11.50 -6.49 -1.77
C CYS A 177 10.84 -6.26 -0.41
N MET A 178 10.60 -5.01 -0.01
CA MET A 178 9.91 -4.69 1.24
C MET A 178 8.47 -5.23 1.26
N ILE A 179 7.75 -5.15 0.14
CA ILE A 179 6.41 -5.74 0.01
C ILE A 179 6.48 -7.27 0.14
N ALA A 180 7.44 -7.93 -0.51
CA ALA A 180 7.66 -9.37 -0.36
C ALA A 180 7.93 -9.75 1.10
N ARG A 181 8.78 -8.99 1.80
CA ARG A 181 9.07 -9.16 3.24
C ARG A 181 7.80 -9.03 4.09
N MET A 182 6.94 -8.05 3.80
CA MET A 182 5.68 -7.88 4.52
C MET A 182 4.73 -9.06 4.32
N GLN A 183 4.65 -9.59 3.09
CA GLN A 183 3.80 -10.75 2.79
C GLN A 183 4.23 -11.99 3.58
N LEU A 184 5.54 -12.21 3.78
CA LEU A 184 6.06 -13.34 4.58
C LEU A 184 5.59 -13.33 6.04
N LYS A 185 5.30 -12.15 6.58
CA LYS A 185 4.86 -12.02 7.98
C LYS A 185 3.44 -12.50 8.24
N ASN A 186 2.60 -12.63 7.21
CA ASN A 186 1.17 -12.96 7.34
C ASN A 186 0.47 -12.19 8.47
N ALA A 187 0.83 -10.91 8.61
CA ALA A 187 0.35 -10.04 9.69
C ALA A 187 -1.11 -9.65 9.47
N ASN A 188 -1.85 -9.47 10.56
CA ASN A 188 -3.26 -9.04 10.53
C ASN A 188 -3.45 -7.53 10.65
N CYS A 189 -2.36 -6.77 10.84
CA CYS A 189 -2.35 -5.31 10.79
C CYS A 189 -1.15 -4.82 9.97
N LEU A 190 -1.41 -4.08 8.90
CA LEU A 190 -0.39 -3.48 8.05
C LEU A 190 -0.21 -2.02 8.45
N ILE A 191 1.05 -1.60 8.63
CA ILE A 191 1.43 -0.21 8.90
C ILE A 191 2.27 0.26 7.71
N LEU A 192 1.81 1.31 7.00
CA LEU A 192 2.37 1.72 5.72
C LEU A 192 2.68 3.22 5.73
N ASP A 193 3.96 3.56 5.74
CA ASP A 193 4.39 4.95 5.66
C ASP A 193 4.71 5.32 4.21
N THR A 194 3.77 6.01 3.57
CA THR A 194 3.86 6.50 2.18
C THR A 194 4.23 5.39 1.18
N PRO A 195 3.43 4.32 1.10
CA PRO A 195 3.80 3.07 0.41
C PRO A 195 3.87 3.18 -1.11
N THR A 196 3.32 4.23 -1.71
CA THR A 196 3.29 4.43 -3.17
C THR A 196 4.59 5.03 -3.70
N ASN A 197 5.47 5.54 -2.84
CA ASN A 197 6.76 6.07 -3.23
C ASN A 197 7.63 5.00 -3.91
N HIS A 198 8.26 5.37 -5.01
CA HIS A 198 9.16 4.51 -5.80
C HIS A 198 8.51 3.29 -6.47
N LEU A 199 7.19 3.15 -6.44
CA LEU A 199 6.48 2.14 -7.22
C LEU A 199 6.08 2.68 -8.60
N ASP A 200 6.14 1.81 -9.61
CA ASP A 200 5.53 2.08 -10.91
C ASP A 200 3.99 1.96 -10.83
N LEU A 201 3.31 2.48 -11.84
CA LEU A 201 1.85 2.54 -11.87
C LEU A 201 1.20 1.16 -11.74
N GLU A 202 1.77 0.15 -12.38
CA GLU A 202 1.30 -1.22 -12.33
C GLU A 202 1.44 -1.82 -10.92
N SER A 203 2.55 -1.54 -10.23
CA SER A 203 2.78 -1.95 -8.85
C SER A 203 1.85 -1.23 -7.88
N ILE A 204 1.61 0.08 -8.05
CA ILE A 204 0.64 0.84 -7.25
C ILE A 204 -0.76 0.24 -7.40
N GLN A 205 -1.18 -0.05 -8.63
CA GLN A 205 -2.51 -0.62 -8.88
C GLN A 205 -2.66 -2.02 -8.27
N ALA A 206 -1.66 -2.89 -8.41
CA ALA A 206 -1.68 -4.23 -7.80
C ALA A 206 -1.70 -4.14 -6.27
N PHE A 207 -0.95 -3.22 -5.69
CA PHE A 207 -0.89 -2.97 -4.25
C PHE A 207 -2.23 -2.47 -3.73
N ASN A 208 -2.79 -1.44 -4.37
CA ASN A 208 -4.09 -0.86 -4.02
C ASN A 208 -5.21 -1.90 -4.05
N ASN A 209 -5.33 -2.66 -5.14
CA ASN A 209 -6.34 -3.71 -5.28
C ASN A 209 -6.25 -4.76 -4.18
N ASN A 210 -5.05 -5.09 -3.75
CA ASN A 210 -4.86 -6.06 -2.67
C ASN A 210 -5.24 -5.48 -1.31
N LEU A 211 -4.89 -4.22 -1.03
CA LEU A 211 -5.25 -3.54 0.21
C LEU A 211 -6.76 -3.34 0.36
N ILE A 212 -7.47 -3.02 -0.73
CA ILE A 212 -8.93 -2.93 -0.73
C ILE A 212 -9.56 -4.25 -0.28
N ASN A 213 -9.02 -5.39 -0.72
CA ASN A 213 -9.54 -6.72 -0.42
C ASN A 213 -9.00 -7.33 0.89
N PHE A 214 -7.98 -6.73 1.49
CA PHE A 214 -7.40 -7.22 2.74
C PHE A 214 -8.41 -7.14 3.88
N LYS A 215 -8.56 -8.24 4.64
CA LYS A 215 -9.56 -8.38 5.71
C LYS A 215 -9.05 -7.96 7.09
N GLY A 216 -7.76 -7.71 7.22
CA GLY A 216 -7.14 -7.17 8.44
C GLY A 216 -7.24 -5.65 8.52
N ASN A 217 -6.52 -5.09 9.47
CA ASN A 217 -6.42 -3.66 9.66
C ASN A 217 -5.30 -3.04 8.82
N ILE A 218 -5.49 -1.82 8.39
CA ILE A 218 -4.48 -1.04 7.69
C ILE A 218 -4.38 0.34 8.34
N LEU A 219 -3.17 0.70 8.75
CA LEU A 219 -2.82 2.04 9.25
C LEU A 219 -1.82 2.62 8.26
N PHE A 220 -2.14 3.73 7.62
CA PHE A 220 -1.26 4.24 6.58
C PHE A 220 -1.23 5.77 6.49
N ALA A 221 -0.15 6.30 5.94
CA ALA A 221 -0.04 7.66 5.46
C ALA A 221 0.23 7.65 3.96
N SER A 222 -0.33 8.59 3.22
CA SER A 222 -0.08 8.75 1.79
C SER A 222 -0.38 10.19 1.35
N HIS A 223 0.20 10.61 0.24
CA HIS A 223 -0.12 11.84 -0.48
C HIS A 223 -0.91 11.56 -1.76
N ASP A 224 -1.10 10.30 -2.10
CA ASP A 224 -1.84 9.87 -3.28
C ASP A 224 -3.35 9.89 -2.97
N HIS A 225 -4.05 10.84 -3.60
CA HIS A 225 -5.49 11.06 -3.38
C HIS A 225 -6.32 9.82 -3.72
N GLU A 226 -6.07 9.19 -4.87
CA GLU A 226 -6.82 8.02 -5.33
C GLU A 226 -6.57 6.82 -4.40
N PHE A 227 -5.32 6.63 -4.00
CA PHE A 227 -4.94 5.59 -3.05
C PHE A 227 -5.65 5.77 -1.70
N ILE A 228 -5.68 6.98 -1.16
CA ILE A 228 -6.38 7.26 0.10
C ILE A 228 -7.89 7.00 -0.07
N ASN A 229 -8.50 7.56 -1.10
CA ASN A 229 -9.96 7.50 -1.30
C ASN A 229 -10.47 6.07 -1.55
N THR A 230 -9.64 5.21 -2.14
CA THR A 230 -10.01 3.81 -2.43
C THR A 230 -9.76 2.84 -1.28
N VAL A 231 -8.77 3.13 -0.42
CA VAL A 231 -8.37 2.23 0.68
C VAL A 231 -8.97 2.64 2.01
N ALA A 232 -8.99 3.94 2.35
CA ALA A 232 -9.39 4.42 3.66
C ALA A 232 -10.91 4.39 3.87
N ASP A 233 -11.33 3.93 5.03
CA ASP A 233 -12.69 4.07 5.57
C ASP A 233 -12.76 5.01 6.79
N ARG A 234 -11.59 5.43 7.31
CA ARG A 234 -11.44 6.32 8.44
C ARG A 234 -10.25 7.25 8.25
N ILE A 235 -10.40 8.48 8.68
CA ILE A 235 -9.38 9.54 8.60
C ILE A 235 -9.06 10.05 10.00
N ILE A 236 -7.78 10.03 10.34
CA ILE A 236 -7.25 10.66 11.56
C ILE A 236 -6.23 11.71 11.14
N GLU A 237 -6.53 12.98 11.33
CA GLU A 237 -5.60 14.07 11.04
C GLU A 237 -5.02 14.65 12.32
N LEU A 238 -3.70 14.71 12.38
CA LEU A 238 -2.95 15.37 13.45
C LEU A 238 -2.78 16.84 13.10
N THR A 239 -3.43 17.72 13.87
CA THR A 239 -3.36 19.17 13.71
C THR A 239 -2.69 19.80 14.93
N PRO A 240 -2.21 21.06 14.84
CA PRO A 240 -1.68 21.79 15.99
C PRO A 240 -2.70 21.99 17.12
N LYS A 241 -4.00 21.94 16.80
CA LYS A 241 -5.10 22.10 17.75
C LYS A 241 -5.60 20.79 18.37
N GLY A 242 -5.07 19.62 17.90
CA GLY A 242 -5.48 18.30 18.36
C GLY A 242 -5.72 17.33 17.20
N THR A 243 -6.47 16.28 17.48
CA THR A 243 -6.75 15.20 16.54
C THR A 243 -8.16 15.33 15.97
N ILE A 244 -8.29 15.33 14.64
CA ILE A 244 -9.57 15.21 13.96
C ILE A 244 -9.73 13.74 13.56
N ASP A 245 -10.85 13.12 13.94
CA ASP A 245 -11.12 11.70 13.72
C ASP A 245 -12.51 11.55 13.08
N LYS A 246 -12.56 11.01 11.86
CA LYS A 246 -13.78 10.90 11.06
C LYS A 246 -13.87 9.56 10.32
N LEU A 247 -15.07 8.97 10.37
CA LEU A 247 -15.45 7.80 9.57
C LEU A 247 -16.17 8.33 8.31
N MET A 248 -15.43 8.58 7.26
CA MET A 248 -15.95 9.09 5.97
C MET A 248 -14.93 8.86 4.86
N THR A 249 -15.34 9.05 3.61
CA THR A 249 -14.43 9.02 2.46
C THR A 249 -13.48 10.20 2.48
N TYR A 250 -12.35 10.08 1.79
CA TYR A 250 -11.39 11.19 1.72
C TYR A 250 -11.94 12.38 0.92
N ASP A 251 -12.74 12.12 -0.12
CA ASP A 251 -13.40 13.18 -0.88
C ASP A 251 -14.36 13.99 0.00
N ASP A 252 -15.21 13.32 0.78
CA ASP A 252 -16.12 14.01 1.70
C ASP A 252 -15.33 14.84 2.73
N TYR A 253 -14.21 14.29 3.23
CA TYR A 253 -13.37 14.95 4.22
C TYR A 253 -12.75 16.27 3.72
N ILE A 254 -12.20 16.27 2.51
CA ILE A 254 -11.52 17.48 1.96
C ILE A 254 -12.51 18.59 1.57
N TYR A 255 -13.77 18.24 1.29
CA TYR A 255 -14.82 19.21 0.93
C TYR A 255 -15.67 19.66 2.12
N ASP A 256 -15.55 19.04 3.29
CA ASP A 256 -16.30 19.41 4.50
C ASP A 256 -15.83 20.77 5.05
N GLU A 257 -16.73 21.77 4.99
CA GLU A 257 -16.43 23.15 5.45
C GLU A 257 -16.22 23.21 6.96
N ALA A 258 -16.95 22.43 7.76
CA ALA A 258 -16.82 22.41 9.21
C ALA A 258 -15.43 21.85 9.63
N ILE A 259 -14.89 20.92 8.88
CA ILE A 259 -13.53 20.39 9.11
C ILE A 259 -12.48 21.44 8.76
N LYS A 260 -12.67 22.21 7.68
CA LYS A 260 -11.73 23.29 7.29
C LYS A 260 -11.62 24.39 8.36
N GLU A 261 -12.72 24.71 9.02
CA GLU A 261 -12.72 25.70 10.11
C GLU A 261 -12.02 25.20 11.40
N THR A 262 -11.91 23.87 11.55
CA THR A 262 -11.29 23.25 12.72
C THR A 262 -9.76 23.18 12.62
N LYS A 263 -9.23 23.17 11.41
CA LYS A 263 -7.78 23.14 11.10
C LYS A 263 -7.11 24.48 11.37
#